data_f5eeb9050f32bb4afa3e161101be0ba0
#
_entry.id   f5eeb9050f32bb4afa3e161101be0ba0
#
_cell.length_a   1.000
_cell.length_b   1.000
_cell.length_c   1.000
_cell.angle_alpha   90.00
_cell.angle_beta   90.00
_cell.angle_gamma   90.00
#
_symmetry.space_group_name_H-M   'P 1'
#
loop_
_entity.id
_entity.type
_entity.pdbx_description
1 polymer ?
#
loop_
_entity_poly.entity_id
_entity_poly.type
_entity_poly.pdbx_seq_one_letter_code
_entity_poly.pdbx_strand_id
1 'polypeptide(L)'
;MKIITFRFILEFLAAIIMLQTLYFKFTAHPDSVFIFTQLGLEPIGRIGVGIGELIASLLIFIPRTTWFGSLMGLGLMSGAIGAHLFKLGIEVNEDHGSLFLMAVSVFVCCAILLWMTRKDIPFLYKKA
;
A
#
# COMPACT_ATOMS: atom_id res chain seq x y z
N MET A 1 -17.34 -19.21 -4.89
CA MET A 1 -17.86 -18.52 -3.70
C MET A 1 -16.76 -18.20 -2.71
N LYS A 2 -16.01 -19.22 -2.23
CA LYS A 2 -14.92 -19.01 -1.27
C LYS A 2 -13.82 -18.10 -1.81
N ILE A 3 -13.48 -18.22 -3.10
CA ILE A 3 -12.45 -17.40 -3.74
C ILE A 3 -12.87 -15.93 -3.79
N ILE A 4 -14.14 -15.66 -4.09
CA ILE A 4 -14.66 -14.28 -4.12
C ILE A 4 -14.61 -13.67 -2.74
N THR A 5 -14.97 -14.42 -1.71
CA THR A 5 -14.91 -13.96 -0.32
C THR A 5 -13.48 -13.68 0.11
N PHE A 6 -12.56 -14.59 -0.23
CA PHE A 6 -11.15 -14.44 0.10
C PHE A 6 -10.57 -13.19 -0.58
N ARG A 7 -10.87 -13.00 -1.86
CA ARG A 7 -10.43 -11.83 -2.61
C ARG A 7 -10.95 -10.54 -1.96
N PHE A 8 -12.23 -10.52 -1.59
CA PHE A 8 -12.82 -9.35 -0.96
C PHE A 8 -12.15 -9.03 0.37
N ILE A 9 -11.84 -10.06 1.17
CA ILE A 9 -11.14 -9.86 2.44
C ILE A 9 -9.78 -9.22 2.21
N LEU A 10 -9.03 -9.70 1.22
CA LEU A 10 -7.72 -9.13 0.89
C LEU A 10 -7.83 -7.68 0.41
N GLU A 11 -8.82 -7.40 -0.44
CA GLU A 11 -9.07 -6.04 -0.93
C GLU A 11 -9.39 -5.09 0.23
N PHE A 12 -10.28 -5.52 1.10
CA PHE A 12 -10.69 -4.72 2.24
C PHE A 12 -9.53 -4.48 3.20
N LEU A 13 -8.78 -5.54 3.51
CA LEU A 13 -7.66 -5.44 4.45
C LEU A 13 -6.58 -4.50 3.92
N ALA A 14 -6.17 -4.68 2.66
CA ALA A 14 -5.15 -3.82 2.05
C ALA A 14 -5.62 -2.36 2.02
N ALA A 15 -6.84 -2.12 1.58
CA ALA A 15 -7.37 -0.77 1.44
C ALA A 15 -7.54 -0.09 2.79
N ILE A 16 -8.06 -0.79 3.80
CA ILE A 16 -8.30 -0.16 5.10
C ILE A 16 -7.00 0.22 5.79
N ILE A 17 -5.96 -0.61 5.64
CA ILE A 17 -4.65 -0.28 6.20
C ILE A 17 -4.09 0.97 5.51
N MET A 18 -4.12 1.01 4.17
CA MET A 18 -3.64 2.17 3.44
C MET A 18 -4.43 3.44 3.76
N LEU A 19 -5.76 3.33 3.81
CA LEU A 19 -6.61 4.49 4.09
C LEU A 19 -6.45 5.00 5.52
N GLN A 20 -6.23 4.09 6.47
CA GLN A 20 -6.00 4.47 7.85
C GLN A 20 -4.72 5.29 7.98
N THR A 21 -3.65 4.92 7.27
CA THR A 21 -2.41 5.68 7.32
C THR A 21 -2.50 7.02 6.59
N LEU A 22 -3.48 7.19 5.69
CA LEU A 22 -3.71 8.47 5.01
C LEU A 22 -4.03 9.59 5.98
N TYR A 23 -4.79 9.29 7.02
CA TYR A 23 -5.11 10.30 8.04
C TYR A 23 -3.83 10.94 8.56
N PHE A 24 -2.84 10.11 8.90
CA PHE A 24 -1.57 10.61 9.44
C PHE A 24 -0.75 11.38 8.40
N LYS A 25 -0.82 10.94 7.13
CA LYS A 25 -0.08 11.62 6.07
C LYS A 25 -0.67 12.97 5.70
N PHE A 26 -2.00 13.03 5.56
CA PHE A 26 -2.65 14.27 5.11
C PHE A 26 -2.83 15.31 6.22
N THR A 27 -2.85 14.88 7.48
CA THR A 27 -2.95 15.82 8.60
C THR A 27 -1.58 16.25 9.14
N ALA A 28 -0.49 15.79 8.49
CA ALA A 28 0.87 16.08 8.94
C ALA A 28 1.10 15.65 10.39
N HIS A 29 0.66 14.44 10.72
CA HIS A 29 0.91 13.87 12.06
C HIS A 29 2.42 13.86 12.32
N PRO A 30 2.87 14.19 13.55
CA PRO A 30 4.30 14.27 13.84
C PRO A 30 5.10 13.03 13.45
N ASP A 31 4.54 11.83 13.63
CA ASP A 31 5.23 10.60 13.26
C ASP A 31 5.42 10.49 11.77
N SER A 32 4.41 10.88 10.99
CA SER A 32 4.50 10.86 9.53
C SER A 32 5.52 11.88 9.02
N VAL A 33 5.48 13.10 9.57
CA VAL A 33 6.44 14.14 9.23
C VAL A 33 7.85 13.69 9.56
N PHE A 34 8.05 13.05 10.73
CA PHE A 34 9.34 12.52 11.14
C PHE A 34 9.88 11.52 10.11
N ILE A 35 9.04 10.57 9.70
CA ILE A 35 9.45 9.53 8.73
C ILE A 35 9.92 10.16 7.42
N PHE A 36 9.11 11.04 6.85
CA PHE A 36 9.44 11.62 5.55
C PHE A 36 10.59 12.63 5.66
N THR A 37 10.77 13.28 6.80
CA THR A 37 11.94 14.13 7.04
C THR A 37 13.21 13.29 7.06
N GLN A 38 13.18 12.12 7.73
CA GLN A 38 14.33 11.21 7.75
C GLN A 38 14.69 10.71 6.36
N LEU A 39 13.69 10.57 5.49
CA LEU A 39 13.90 10.11 4.11
C LEU A 39 14.27 11.26 3.16
N GLY A 40 14.21 12.50 3.63
CA GLY A 40 14.49 13.66 2.78
C GLY A 40 13.36 13.95 1.80
N LEU A 41 12.14 13.50 2.10
CA LEU A 41 11.00 13.60 1.19
C LEU A 41 9.87 14.50 1.71
N GLU A 42 10.04 15.12 2.88
CA GLU A 42 9.02 16.01 3.45
C GLU A 42 9.02 17.35 2.73
N PRO A 43 7.88 17.95 2.40
CA PRO A 43 6.51 17.45 2.55
C PRO A 43 5.95 16.76 1.29
N ILE A 44 6.63 16.90 0.16
CA ILE A 44 6.11 16.45 -1.15
C ILE A 44 5.95 14.93 -1.18
N GLY A 45 6.93 14.20 -0.67
CA GLY A 45 6.87 12.73 -0.63
C GLY A 45 5.74 12.23 0.25
N ARG A 46 5.54 12.86 1.42
CA ARG A 46 4.46 12.47 2.32
C ARG A 46 3.10 12.60 1.66
N ILE A 47 2.86 13.75 1.04
CA ILE A 47 1.58 14.00 0.36
C ILE A 47 1.45 13.12 -0.89
N GLY A 48 2.52 13.00 -1.67
CA GLY A 48 2.52 12.19 -2.88
C GLY A 48 2.25 10.72 -2.63
N VAL A 49 2.90 10.15 -1.62
CA VAL A 49 2.67 8.75 -1.22
C VAL A 49 1.23 8.58 -0.75
N GLY A 50 0.72 9.53 0.02
CA GLY A 50 -0.67 9.51 0.47
C GLY A 50 -1.65 9.50 -0.69
N ILE A 51 -1.43 10.36 -1.69
CA ILE A 51 -2.28 10.39 -2.89
C ILE A 51 -2.20 9.04 -3.61
N GLY A 52 -1.00 8.48 -3.75
CA GLY A 52 -0.80 7.18 -4.37
C GLY A 52 -1.56 6.07 -3.65
N GLU A 53 -1.52 6.08 -2.32
CA GLU A 53 -2.25 5.09 -1.52
C GLU A 53 -3.77 5.24 -1.66
N LEU A 54 -4.26 6.47 -1.74
CA LEU A 54 -5.68 6.72 -1.95
C LEU A 54 -6.12 6.17 -3.32
N ILE A 55 -5.38 6.48 -4.37
CA ILE A 55 -5.69 6.00 -5.71
C ILE A 55 -5.62 4.47 -5.75
N ALA A 56 -4.58 3.88 -5.18
CA ALA A 56 -4.44 2.42 -5.14
C ALA A 56 -5.63 1.77 -4.43
N SER A 57 -6.05 2.33 -3.30
CA SER A 57 -7.18 1.79 -2.53
C SER A 57 -8.47 1.81 -3.34
N LEU A 58 -8.74 2.92 -4.03
CA LEU A 58 -9.93 3.04 -4.86
C LEU A 58 -9.90 2.05 -6.03
N LEU A 59 -8.75 1.92 -6.70
CA LEU A 59 -8.60 1.02 -7.84
C LEU A 59 -8.74 -0.45 -7.44
N ILE A 60 -8.30 -0.81 -6.23
CA ILE A 60 -8.42 -2.18 -5.73
C ILE A 60 -9.89 -2.60 -5.67
N PHE A 61 -10.80 -1.69 -5.29
CA PHE A 61 -12.22 -2.02 -5.17
C PHE A 61 -12.97 -2.05 -6.50
N ILE A 62 -12.39 -1.54 -7.58
CA ILE A 62 -13.00 -1.60 -8.90
C ILE A 62 -12.52 -2.88 -9.60
N PRO A 63 -13.40 -3.84 -9.92
CA PRO A 63 -12.97 -5.17 -10.38
C PRO A 63 -12.03 -5.16 -11.58
N ARG A 64 -12.20 -4.24 -12.51
CA ARG A 64 -11.35 -4.17 -13.70
C ARG A 64 -9.96 -3.63 -13.43
N THR A 65 -9.80 -2.85 -12.36
CA THR A 65 -8.54 -2.18 -12.05
C THR A 65 -7.90 -2.69 -10.77
N THR A 66 -8.41 -3.78 -10.20
CA THR A 66 -7.82 -4.36 -8.99
C THR A 66 -6.35 -4.70 -9.22
N TRP A 67 -6.00 -5.24 -10.39
CA TRP A 67 -4.60 -5.55 -10.71
C TRP A 67 -3.72 -4.31 -10.66
N PHE A 68 -4.21 -3.19 -11.19
CA PHE A 68 -3.44 -1.94 -11.23
C PHE A 68 -3.28 -1.35 -9.82
N GLY A 69 -4.39 -1.32 -9.05
CA GLY A 69 -4.32 -0.87 -7.66
C GLY A 69 -3.38 -1.72 -6.82
N SER A 70 -3.42 -3.04 -7.03
CA SER A 70 -2.53 -3.98 -6.34
C SER A 70 -1.08 -3.75 -6.73
N LEU A 71 -0.81 -3.51 -8.00
CA LEU A 71 0.53 -3.20 -8.48
C LEU A 71 1.05 -1.89 -7.86
N MET A 72 0.21 -0.86 -7.81
CA MET A 72 0.57 0.39 -7.15
C MET A 72 0.86 0.16 -5.67
N GLY A 73 0.01 -0.61 -5.00
CA GLY A 73 0.20 -0.94 -3.60
C GLY A 73 1.51 -1.67 -3.35
N LEU A 74 1.86 -2.62 -4.23
CA LEU A 74 3.14 -3.32 -4.15
C LEU A 74 4.31 -2.35 -4.26
N GLY A 75 4.25 -1.43 -5.22
CA GLY A 75 5.32 -0.44 -5.40
C GLY A 75 5.46 0.46 -4.19
N LEU A 76 4.35 0.98 -3.68
CA LEU A 76 4.35 1.87 -2.52
C LEU A 76 4.87 1.14 -1.29
N MET A 77 4.44 -0.10 -1.06
CA MET A 77 4.87 -0.87 0.10
C MET A 77 6.30 -1.36 -0.03
N SER A 78 6.76 -1.64 -1.24
CA SER A 78 8.18 -1.93 -1.49
C SER A 78 9.05 -0.76 -1.05
N GLY A 79 8.65 0.45 -1.40
CA GLY A 79 9.34 1.66 -0.95
C GLY A 79 9.32 1.80 0.57
N ALA A 80 8.16 1.57 1.18
CA ALA A 80 8.02 1.65 2.63
C ALA A 80 8.88 0.61 3.35
N ILE A 81 8.83 -0.64 2.89
CA ILE A 81 9.63 -1.72 3.47
C ILE A 81 11.11 -1.41 3.32
N GLY A 82 11.54 -0.96 2.13
CA GLY A 82 12.92 -0.56 1.90
C GLY A 82 13.35 0.56 2.82
N ALA A 83 12.50 1.55 3.02
CA ALA A 83 12.79 2.66 3.93
C ALA A 83 13.01 2.16 5.36
N HIS A 84 12.17 1.24 5.83
CA HIS A 84 12.36 0.66 7.16
C HIS A 84 13.67 -0.13 7.27
N LEU A 85 13.99 -0.92 6.24
CA LEU A 85 15.17 -1.79 6.30
C LEU A 85 16.48 -1.01 6.18
N PHE A 86 16.49 0.09 5.45
CA PHE A 86 17.74 0.80 5.12
C PHE A 86 17.93 2.13 5.84
N LYS A 87 16.87 2.74 6.34
CA LYS A 87 16.98 4.05 6.97
C LYS A 87 16.28 4.18 8.32
N LEU A 88 15.03 3.72 8.41
CA LEU A 88 14.19 3.97 9.59
C LEU A 88 14.36 2.93 10.69
N GLY A 89 14.69 1.71 10.32
CA GLY A 89 14.64 0.56 11.23
C GLY A 89 13.22 0.00 11.31
N ILE A 90 13.10 -1.15 11.94
CA ILE A 90 11.81 -1.84 12.05
C ILE A 90 10.86 -1.09 12.99
N GLU A 91 11.39 -0.57 14.08
CA GLU A 91 10.60 0.21 15.03
C GLU A 91 10.82 1.69 14.78
N VAL A 92 9.74 2.45 14.64
CA VAL A 92 9.78 3.89 14.43
C VAL A 92 9.01 4.56 15.56
N ASN A 93 9.70 5.45 16.31
CA ASN A 93 9.09 6.20 17.42
C ASN A 93 8.34 5.30 18.41
N GLU A 94 8.96 4.18 18.78
CA GLU A 94 8.44 3.24 19.78
C GLU A 94 7.12 2.56 19.36
N ASP A 95 6.91 2.35 18.07
CA ASP A 95 5.68 1.72 17.58
C ASP A 95 5.73 0.19 17.63
N HIS A 96 6.80 -0.39 18.13
CA HIS A 96 7.02 -1.84 18.22
C HIS A 96 6.95 -2.55 16.86
N GLY A 97 7.27 -1.83 15.79
CA GLY A 97 7.25 -2.37 14.43
C GLY A 97 5.88 -2.37 13.79
N SER A 98 4.90 -1.66 14.33
CA SER A 98 3.54 -1.63 13.80
C SER A 98 3.49 -1.16 12.35
N LEU A 99 4.16 -0.05 12.03
CA LEU A 99 4.17 0.48 10.67
C LEU A 99 4.80 -0.49 9.69
N PHE A 100 5.90 -1.12 10.10
CA PHE A 100 6.56 -2.11 9.27
C PHE A 100 5.65 -3.32 9.01
N LEU A 101 4.99 -3.82 10.05
CA LEU A 101 4.06 -4.94 9.92
C LEU A 101 2.87 -4.59 9.02
N MET A 102 2.35 -3.37 9.13
CA MET A 102 1.28 -2.93 8.24
C MET A 102 1.73 -2.90 6.80
N ALA A 103 2.93 -2.39 6.52
CA ALA A 103 3.48 -2.36 5.17
C ALA A 103 3.65 -3.78 4.60
N VAL A 104 4.17 -4.71 5.40
CA VAL A 104 4.33 -6.10 4.98
C VAL A 104 2.96 -6.75 4.72
N SER A 105 1.98 -6.48 5.57
CA SER A 105 0.63 -7.02 5.41
C SER A 105 0.00 -6.56 4.10
N VAL A 106 0.09 -5.26 3.80
CA VAL A 106 -0.44 -4.72 2.54
C VAL A 106 0.32 -5.29 1.35
N PHE A 107 1.64 -5.41 1.47
CA PHE A 107 2.47 -5.99 0.41
C PHE A 107 2.00 -7.40 0.07
N VAL A 108 1.81 -8.25 1.08
CA VAL A 108 1.36 -9.63 0.87
C VAL A 108 -0.03 -9.66 0.26
N CYS A 109 -0.96 -8.86 0.78
CA CYS A 109 -2.32 -8.78 0.22
C CYS A 109 -2.30 -8.37 -1.24
N CYS A 110 -1.52 -7.34 -1.57
CA CYS A 110 -1.43 -6.85 -2.95
C CYS A 110 -0.76 -7.86 -3.86
N ALA A 111 0.25 -8.58 -3.37
CA ALA A 111 0.91 -9.62 -4.17
C ALA A 111 -0.09 -10.74 -4.53
N ILE A 112 -0.88 -11.18 -3.56
CA ILE A 112 -1.88 -12.22 -3.80
C ILE A 112 -2.97 -11.71 -4.74
N LEU A 113 -3.46 -10.47 -4.51
CA LEU A 113 -4.47 -9.87 -5.37
C LEU A 113 -3.98 -9.71 -6.81
N LEU A 114 -2.74 -9.28 -6.98
CA LEU A 114 -2.17 -9.13 -8.32
C LEU A 114 -2.12 -10.48 -9.02
N TRP A 115 -1.72 -11.53 -8.32
CA TRP A 115 -1.71 -12.88 -8.89
C TRP A 115 -3.13 -13.33 -9.25
N MET A 116 -4.11 -13.11 -8.36
CA MET A 116 -5.50 -13.50 -8.61
C MET A 116 -6.11 -12.76 -9.79
N THR A 117 -5.68 -11.52 -10.03
CA THR A 117 -6.24 -10.67 -11.09
C THR A 117 -5.32 -10.51 -12.29
N ARG A 118 -4.27 -11.32 -12.39
CA ARG A 118 -3.26 -11.18 -13.45
C ARG A 118 -3.84 -11.25 -14.86
N LYS A 119 -4.91 -11.98 -15.04
CA LYS A 119 -5.55 -12.13 -16.36
C LYS A 119 -6.27 -10.88 -16.83
N ASP A 120 -6.49 -9.93 -15.92
CA ASP A 120 -7.09 -8.65 -16.28
C ASP A 120 -6.07 -7.65 -16.80
N ILE A 121 -4.79 -7.98 -16.77
CA ILE A 121 -3.72 -7.10 -17.25
C ILE A 121 -3.75 -7.10 -18.78
N PRO A 122 -4.13 -5.97 -19.42
CA PRO A 122 -4.44 -5.98 -20.86
C PRO A 122 -3.23 -6.20 -21.76
N PHE A 123 -2.03 -5.79 -21.31
CA PHE A 123 -0.84 -5.91 -22.15
C PHE A 123 -0.09 -7.23 -21.97
N LEU A 124 -0.44 -8.01 -20.94
CA LEU A 124 0.18 -9.32 -20.69
C LEU A 124 -0.69 -10.48 -21.17
N TYR A 125 -2.00 -10.31 -21.09
CA TYR A 125 -2.96 -11.36 -21.41
C TYR A 125 -3.95 -10.81 -22.42
N LYS A 126 -3.79 -11.20 -23.68
CA LYS A 126 -4.72 -10.77 -24.71
C LYS A 126 -6.07 -11.44 -24.49
N LYS A 127 -7.11 -10.62 -24.41
CA LYS A 127 -8.46 -11.14 -24.37
C LYS A 127 -8.90 -11.38 -25.81
N ALA A 128 -9.29 -12.61 -26.09
CA ALA A 128 -9.78 -12.96 -27.41
C ALA A 128 -11.09 -12.24 -27.70
#